data_769875851ec47fec5081dbd70fcc99f2
#
_entry.id   769875851ec47fec5081dbd70fcc99f2
#
_cell.length_a   1.000
_cell.length_b   1.000
_cell.length_c   1.000
_cell.angle_alpha   90.00
_cell.angle_beta   90.00
_cell.angle_gamma   90.00
#
_symmetry.space_group_name_H-M   'P 1'
#
loop_
_entity.id
_entity.type
_entity.pdbx_description
1 polymer ?
#
loop_
_entity_poly.entity_id
_entity_poly.type
_entity_poly.pdbx_seq_one_letter_code
_entity_poly.pdbx_strand_id
1 'polypeptide(L)'
;VNNAGIVQDAQFRKMTDDQFERVIDVNLKGVYNVTKAVVDIMIEQNSGCILNASSIVGIYGNFGQTNYAATKFGVIGMVKTWARELGRKGIRSNAICPGFISTPILASMPEKVVRMMEEKVPLGRLGKPEEIANTYAWLASDEASYINGAVIEVSGGATI
;
A
#
# COMPACT_ATOMS: atom_id res chain seq x y z
N VAL A 1 -7.95 -7.31 -3.86
CA VAL A 1 -6.72 -6.49 -3.65
C VAL A 1 -6.99 -5.07 -4.11
N ASN A 2 -6.86 -4.09 -3.21
CA ASN A 2 -6.91 -2.66 -3.50
C ASN A 2 -5.51 -2.17 -3.85
N ASN A 3 -5.17 -2.16 -5.14
CA ASN A 3 -3.82 -1.83 -5.62
C ASN A 3 -3.75 -0.52 -6.42
N ALA A 4 -4.88 -0.02 -6.94
CA ALA A 4 -4.90 1.22 -7.72
C ALA A 4 -4.36 2.40 -6.91
N GLY A 5 -3.54 3.23 -7.54
CA GLY A 5 -2.97 4.40 -6.89
C GLY A 5 -2.24 5.29 -7.88
N ILE A 6 -2.17 6.56 -7.53
CA ILE A 6 -1.45 7.60 -8.28
C ILE A 6 -0.52 8.37 -7.36
N VAL A 7 0.43 9.07 -7.96
CA VAL A 7 1.29 10.05 -7.31
C VAL A 7 1.12 11.42 -7.98
N GLN A 8 1.17 12.48 -7.20
CA GLN A 8 1.28 13.86 -7.68
C GLN A 8 2.17 14.62 -6.70
N ASP A 9 3.46 14.43 -6.87
CA ASP A 9 4.49 14.90 -5.96
C ASP A 9 4.72 16.40 -6.11
N ALA A 10 4.75 17.10 -4.99
CA ALA A 10 5.14 18.50 -4.90
C ALA A 10 5.61 18.82 -3.47
N GLN A 11 6.57 19.72 -3.34
CA GLN A 11 6.89 20.25 -2.01
C GLN A 11 5.64 20.87 -1.38
N PHE A 12 5.42 20.69 -0.09
CA PHE A 12 4.23 21.12 0.62
C PHE A 12 3.81 22.58 0.28
N ARG A 13 4.76 23.50 0.26
CA ARG A 13 4.49 24.91 -0.10
C ARG A 13 4.01 25.14 -1.53
N LYS A 14 4.23 24.19 -2.43
CA LYS A 14 3.91 24.29 -3.86
C LYS A 14 2.82 23.30 -4.28
N MET A 15 2.40 22.43 -3.38
CA MET A 15 1.34 21.47 -3.64
C MET A 15 0.01 22.22 -3.79
N THR A 16 -0.67 22.00 -4.89
CA THR A 16 -2.00 22.57 -5.11
C THR A 16 -3.06 21.72 -4.45
N ASP A 17 -4.21 22.33 -4.15
CA ASP A 17 -5.37 21.61 -3.60
C ASP A 17 -5.82 20.48 -4.56
N ASP A 18 -5.82 20.74 -5.87
CA ASP A 18 -6.14 19.73 -6.89
C ASP A 18 -5.19 18.51 -6.83
N GLN A 19 -3.88 18.74 -6.69
CA GLN A 19 -2.92 17.66 -6.52
C GLN A 19 -3.17 16.87 -5.23
N PHE A 20 -3.53 17.53 -4.15
CA PHE A 20 -3.84 16.90 -2.89
C PHE A 20 -5.13 16.07 -3.00
N GLU A 21 -6.23 16.69 -3.41
CA GLU A 21 -7.56 16.08 -3.47
C GLU A 21 -7.59 14.88 -4.43
N ARG A 22 -6.97 15.01 -5.60
CA ARG A 22 -6.94 13.91 -6.58
C ARG A 22 -6.25 12.66 -6.04
N VAL A 23 -5.17 12.81 -5.28
CA VAL A 23 -4.50 11.67 -4.65
C VAL A 23 -5.36 11.08 -3.53
N ILE A 24 -6.03 11.92 -2.74
CA ILE A 24 -7.00 11.47 -1.73
C ILE A 24 -8.13 10.68 -2.37
N ASP A 25 -8.71 11.18 -3.45
CA ASP A 25 -9.86 10.54 -4.11
C ASP A 25 -9.50 9.15 -4.65
N VAL A 26 -8.35 9.01 -5.30
CA VAL A 26 -7.96 7.73 -5.89
C VAL A 26 -7.42 6.78 -4.81
N ASN A 27 -6.43 7.21 -4.03
CA ASN A 27 -5.65 6.30 -3.19
C ASN A 27 -6.34 5.97 -1.85
N LEU A 28 -7.25 6.82 -1.37
CA LEU A 28 -7.93 6.62 -0.08
C LEU A 28 -9.42 6.36 -0.27
N LYS A 29 -10.16 7.29 -0.88
CA LYS A 29 -11.59 7.10 -1.13
C LYS A 29 -11.85 5.92 -2.07
N GLY A 30 -11.00 5.71 -3.09
CA GLY A 30 -11.09 4.56 -3.99
C GLY A 30 -11.01 3.23 -3.23
N VAL A 31 -10.07 3.09 -2.30
CA VAL A 31 -9.94 1.89 -1.45
C VAL A 31 -11.18 1.67 -0.60
N TYR A 32 -11.70 2.74 0.02
CA TYR A 32 -12.95 2.69 0.79
C TYR A 32 -14.14 2.26 -0.09
N ASN A 33 -14.31 2.90 -1.24
CA ASN A 33 -15.46 2.65 -2.13
C ASN A 33 -15.49 1.20 -2.64
N VAL A 34 -14.35 0.67 -3.11
CA VAL A 34 -14.26 -0.70 -3.58
C VAL A 34 -14.53 -1.69 -2.45
N THR A 35 -13.94 -1.47 -1.28
CA THR A 35 -14.16 -2.34 -0.12
C THR A 35 -15.63 -2.31 0.33
N LYS A 36 -16.23 -1.12 0.38
CA LYS A 36 -17.64 -0.94 0.73
C LYS A 36 -18.58 -1.67 -0.23
N ALA A 37 -18.25 -1.71 -1.51
CA ALA A 37 -19.07 -2.37 -2.53
C ALA A 37 -19.09 -3.90 -2.41
N VAL A 38 -18.10 -4.52 -1.77
CA VAL A 38 -17.97 -5.99 -1.70
C VAL A 38 -18.10 -6.55 -0.29
N VAL A 39 -18.03 -5.72 0.75
CA VAL A 39 -17.95 -6.19 2.13
C VAL A 39 -19.23 -6.95 2.58
N ASP A 40 -20.40 -6.51 2.17
CA ASP A 40 -21.65 -7.16 2.56
C ASP A 40 -21.75 -8.59 1.98
N ILE A 41 -21.26 -8.79 0.75
CA ILE A 41 -21.16 -10.13 0.13
C ILE A 41 -20.21 -11.02 0.94
N MET A 42 -19.06 -10.51 1.36
CA MET A 42 -18.11 -11.25 2.19
C MET A 42 -18.70 -11.60 3.56
N ILE A 43 -19.49 -10.70 4.15
CA ILE A 43 -20.18 -10.95 5.43
C ILE A 43 -21.20 -12.07 5.27
N GLU A 44 -22.00 -12.07 4.22
CA GLU A 44 -22.98 -13.14 3.92
C GLU A 44 -22.29 -14.49 3.72
N GLN A 45 -21.12 -14.49 3.07
CA GLN A 45 -20.31 -15.69 2.87
C GLN A 45 -19.61 -16.19 4.14
N ASN A 46 -19.54 -15.36 5.20
CA ASN A 46 -18.69 -15.58 6.38
C ASN A 46 -17.22 -15.88 6.01
N SER A 47 -16.73 -15.31 4.93
CA SER A 47 -15.38 -15.54 4.41
C SER A 47 -14.94 -14.36 3.54
N GLY A 48 -13.70 -13.93 3.71
CA GLY A 48 -13.13 -12.87 2.89
C GLY A 48 -11.69 -12.51 3.25
N CYS A 49 -11.00 -11.93 2.28
CA CYS A 49 -9.67 -11.40 2.47
C CYS A 49 -9.54 -10.06 1.73
N ILE A 50 -9.35 -8.99 2.49
CA ILE A 50 -9.17 -7.63 1.97
C ILE A 50 -7.68 -7.29 2.09
N LEU A 51 -7.02 -7.12 0.96
CA LEU A 51 -5.60 -6.79 0.88
C LEU A 51 -5.41 -5.41 0.27
N ASN A 52 -4.55 -4.61 0.87
CA ASN A 52 -4.43 -3.20 0.51
C ASN A 52 -2.97 -2.82 0.25
N ALA A 53 -2.74 -2.11 -0.86
CA ALA A 53 -1.45 -1.52 -1.18
C ALA A 53 -1.27 -0.21 -0.41
N SER A 54 -0.47 -0.26 0.67
CA SER A 54 0.09 0.91 1.29
C SER A 54 1.47 1.23 0.68
N SER A 55 2.41 1.72 1.47
CA SER A 55 3.79 2.04 1.08
C SER A 55 4.64 2.26 2.33
N ILE A 56 5.96 2.08 2.24
CA ILE A 56 6.87 2.59 3.25
C ILE A 56 6.76 4.11 3.42
N VAL A 57 6.37 4.84 2.36
CA VAL A 57 6.05 6.28 2.44
C VAL A 57 4.90 6.57 3.41
N GLY A 58 3.92 5.67 3.51
CA GLY A 58 2.85 5.77 4.50
C GLY A 58 3.32 5.60 5.94
N ILE A 59 4.46 4.95 6.17
CA ILE A 59 5.01 4.72 7.51
C ILE A 59 6.00 5.81 7.89
N TYR A 60 6.92 6.14 6.98
CA TYR A 60 8.08 7.00 7.27
C TYR A 60 7.92 8.43 6.73
N GLY A 61 6.97 8.68 5.85
CA GLY A 61 6.89 9.91 5.06
C GLY A 61 7.91 9.91 3.93
N ASN A 62 7.82 10.90 3.03
CA ASN A 62 8.85 11.19 2.04
C ASN A 62 8.73 12.65 1.58
N PHE A 63 9.86 13.24 1.22
CA PHE A 63 9.92 14.60 0.74
C PHE A 63 9.04 14.79 -0.51
N GLY A 64 8.16 15.81 -0.49
CA GLY A 64 7.29 16.12 -1.62
C GLY A 64 6.04 15.25 -1.74
N GLN A 65 5.77 14.36 -0.79
CA GLN A 65 4.67 13.38 -0.89
C GLN A 65 3.64 13.50 0.25
N THR A 66 3.31 14.71 0.68
CA THR A 66 2.34 14.95 1.76
C THR A 66 1.00 14.27 1.48
N ASN A 67 0.45 14.43 0.27
CA ASN A 67 -0.80 13.82 -0.17
C ASN A 67 -0.70 12.28 -0.21
N TYR A 68 0.34 11.76 -0.82
CA TYR A 68 0.56 10.32 -0.95
C TYR A 68 0.78 9.64 0.42
N ALA A 69 1.65 10.21 1.26
CA ALA A 69 1.90 9.73 2.62
C ALA A 69 0.60 9.70 3.44
N ALA A 70 -0.19 10.77 3.40
CA ALA A 70 -1.48 10.85 4.09
C ALA A 70 -2.42 9.71 3.66
N THR A 71 -2.51 9.44 2.35
CA THR A 71 -3.38 8.36 1.85
C THR A 71 -2.89 6.98 2.25
N LYS A 72 -1.58 6.72 2.14
CA LYS A 72 -1.01 5.41 2.44
C LYS A 72 -1.01 5.10 3.94
N PHE A 73 -0.85 6.10 4.80
CA PHE A 73 -1.08 5.95 6.22
C PHE A 73 -2.57 5.79 6.55
N GLY A 74 -3.46 6.52 5.88
CA GLY A 74 -4.92 6.38 6.02
C GLY A 74 -5.40 4.97 5.69
N VAL A 75 -4.84 4.34 4.65
CA VAL A 75 -5.12 2.93 4.30
C VAL A 75 -4.72 2.00 5.45
N ILE A 76 -3.60 2.22 6.13
CA ILE A 76 -3.20 1.45 7.32
C ILE A 76 -4.24 1.57 8.43
N GLY A 77 -4.75 2.79 8.67
CA GLY A 77 -5.82 3.04 9.63
C GLY A 77 -7.10 2.25 9.31
N MET A 78 -7.54 2.29 8.03
CA MET A 78 -8.70 1.51 7.58
C MET A 78 -8.49 0.00 7.77
N VAL A 79 -7.33 -0.53 7.41
CA VAL A 79 -6.99 -1.95 7.57
C VAL A 79 -7.12 -2.41 9.02
N LYS A 80 -6.57 -1.64 9.95
CA LYS A 80 -6.63 -1.97 11.38
C LYS A 80 -8.06 -1.92 11.93
N THR A 81 -8.87 -0.99 11.43
CA THR A 81 -10.29 -0.87 11.81
C THR A 81 -11.09 -2.04 11.24
N TRP A 82 -10.98 -2.31 9.94
CA TRP A 82 -11.70 -3.42 9.29
C TRP A 82 -11.31 -4.78 9.85
N ALA A 83 -10.07 -4.99 10.24
CA ALA A 83 -9.65 -6.22 10.91
C ALA A 83 -10.41 -6.48 12.21
N ARG A 84 -10.75 -5.42 12.97
CA ARG A 84 -11.52 -5.50 14.22
C ARG A 84 -13.02 -5.69 13.96
N GLU A 85 -13.57 -4.93 13.03
CA GLU A 85 -15.00 -4.93 12.74
C GLU A 85 -15.45 -6.21 12.02
N LEU A 86 -14.62 -6.73 11.12
CA LEU A 86 -14.96 -7.81 10.20
C LEU A 86 -14.40 -9.18 10.61
N GLY A 87 -13.45 -9.22 11.55
CA GLY A 87 -12.77 -10.47 11.92
C GLY A 87 -13.72 -11.55 12.42
N ARG A 88 -14.73 -11.20 13.23
CA ARG A 88 -15.75 -12.16 13.70
C ARG A 88 -16.70 -12.65 12.59
N LYS A 89 -16.62 -12.06 11.41
CA LYS A 89 -17.35 -12.46 10.19
C LYS A 89 -16.47 -13.30 9.24
N GLY A 90 -15.34 -13.80 9.73
CA GLY A 90 -14.43 -14.61 8.91
C GLY A 90 -13.64 -13.80 7.87
N ILE A 91 -13.59 -12.48 7.99
CA ILE A 91 -12.94 -11.62 7.00
C ILE A 91 -11.63 -11.08 7.58
N ARG A 92 -10.54 -11.28 6.86
CA ARG A 92 -9.22 -10.72 7.21
C ARG A 92 -8.93 -9.46 6.40
N SER A 93 -8.29 -8.48 7.03
CA SER A 93 -7.85 -7.24 6.38
C SER A 93 -6.40 -6.95 6.71
N ASN A 94 -5.53 -6.87 5.68
CA ASN A 94 -4.10 -6.61 5.84
C ASN A 94 -3.60 -5.59 4.82
N ALA A 95 -2.46 -4.96 5.12
CA ALA A 95 -1.76 -4.06 4.22
C ALA A 95 -0.36 -4.57 3.91
N ILE A 96 0.09 -4.34 2.68
CA ILE A 96 1.49 -4.47 2.28
C ILE A 96 2.04 -3.06 2.05
N CYS A 97 3.25 -2.83 2.55
CA CYS A 97 4.00 -1.60 2.38
C CYS A 97 5.25 -1.89 1.52
N PRO A 98 5.14 -1.79 0.19
CA PRO A 98 6.28 -1.94 -0.69
C PRO A 98 7.32 -0.84 -0.44
N GLY A 99 8.60 -1.20 -0.59
CA GLY A 99 9.70 -0.26 -0.75
C GLY A 99 9.91 0.16 -2.20
N PHE A 100 11.16 0.28 -2.62
CA PHE A 100 11.51 0.59 -4.00
C PHE A 100 11.43 -0.67 -4.86
N ILE A 101 10.42 -0.72 -5.75
CA ILE A 101 10.13 -1.88 -6.60
C ILE A 101 10.41 -1.53 -8.06
N SER A 102 11.17 -2.39 -8.74
CA SER A 102 11.50 -2.25 -10.15
C SER A 102 10.27 -2.44 -11.04
N THR A 103 9.64 -1.33 -11.39
CA THR A 103 8.46 -1.28 -12.25
C THR A 103 8.80 -0.56 -13.56
N PRO A 104 7.98 -0.67 -14.62
CA PRO A 104 8.19 0.07 -15.87
C PRO A 104 8.35 1.59 -15.69
N ILE A 105 7.80 2.16 -14.62
CA ILE A 105 7.96 3.59 -14.29
C ILE A 105 9.44 3.91 -14.00
N LEU A 106 10.15 3.01 -13.31
CA LEU A 106 11.58 3.21 -13.01
C LEU A 106 12.47 3.02 -14.23
N ALA A 107 12.04 2.25 -15.23
CA ALA A 107 12.79 2.05 -16.46
C ALA A 107 13.01 3.36 -17.26
N SER A 108 12.18 4.37 -17.03
CA SER A 108 12.31 5.69 -17.64
C SER A 108 13.18 6.67 -16.82
N MET A 109 13.64 6.28 -15.62
CA MET A 109 14.45 7.12 -14.76
C MET A 109 15.94 7.04 -15.14
N PRO A 110 16.71 8.13 -14.94
CA PRO A 110 18.16 8.08 -15.13
C PRO A 110 18.81 7.03 -14.23
N GLU A 111 19.78 6.27 -14.76
CA GLU A 111 20.46 5.19 -14.04
C GLU A 111 21.03 5.64 -12.69
N LYS A 112 21.55 6.88 -12.62
CA LYS A 112 22.03 7.47 -11.37
C LYS A 112 20.95 7.51 -10.27
N VAL A 113 19.71 7.81 -10.64
CA VAL A 113 18.60 7.88 -9.69
C VAL A 113 18.24 6.47 -9.19
N VAL A 114 18.22 5.50 -10.09
CA VAL A 114 17.98 4.09 -9.74
C VAL A 114 19.05 3.58 -8.77
N ARG A 115 20.34 3.84 -9.04
CA ARG A 115 21.43 3.47 -8.13
C ARG A 115 21.30 4.12 -6.75
N MET A 116 20.93 5.39 -6.68
CA MET A 116 20.68 6.07 -5.40
C MET A 116 19.53 5.44 -4.60
N MET A 117 18.52 4.88 -5.29
CA MET A 117 17.45 4.12 -4.64
C MET A 117 17.97 2.78 -4.12
N GLU A 118 18.77 2.06 -4.92
CA GLU A 118 19.38 0.77 -4.52
C GLU A 118 20.29 0.91 -3.31
N GLU A 119 21.09 1.99 -3.25
CA GLU A 119 21.96 2.29 -2.11
C GLU A 119 21.20 2.50 -0.80
N LYS A 120 19.93 2.92 -0.87
CA LYS A 120 19.06 3.06 0.32
C LYS A 120 18.45 1.73 0.78
N VAL A 121 18.57 0.67 -0.02
CA VAL A 121 18.01 -0.65 0.31
C VAL A 121 19.09 -1.51 0.93
N PRO A 122 18.96 -1.96 2.19
CA PRO A 122 19.95 -2.85 2.83
C PRO A 122 20.25 -4.13 2.06
N LEU A 123 19.29 -4.68 1.31
CA LEU A 123 19.53 -5.82 0.42
C LEU A 123 20.30 -5.45 -0.87
N GLY A 124 20.67 -4.19 -1.08
CA GLY A 124 21.51 -3.72 -2.19
C GLY A 124 20.87 -3.79 -3.57
N ARG A 125 19.57 -3.90 -3.65
CA ARG A 125 18.82 -3.96 -4.92
C ARG A 125 17.39 -3.47 -4.76
N LEU A 126 16.76 -3.12 -5.86
CA LEU A 126 15.31 -2.93 -5.90
C LEU A 126 14.58 -4.28 -5.73
N GLY A 127 13.39 -4.23 -5.15
CA GLY A 127 12.46 -5.36 -5.13
C GLY A 127 11.88 -5.62 -6.52
N LYS A 128 11.46 -6.84 -6.77
CA LYS A 128 10.75 -7.23 -7.99
C LYS A 128 9.24 -7.20 -7.76
N PRO A 129 8.41 -6.88 -8.77
CA PRO A 129 6.94 -6.95 -8.66
C PRO A 129 6.44 -8.31 -8.17
N GLU A 130 7.12 -9.40 -8.57
CA GLU A 130 6.79 -10.76 -8.17
C GLU A 130 6.96 -10.98 -6.66
N GLU A 131 7.90 -10.29 -6.00
CA GLU A 131 8.10 -10.39 -4.55
C GLU A 131 6.91 -9.78 -3.78
N ILE A 132 6.32 -8.71 -4.32
CA ILE A 132 5.09 -8.13 -3.81
C ILE A 132 3.90 -9.06 -4.09
N ALA A 133 3.79 -9.58 -5.31
CA ALA A 133 2.72 -10.49 -5.73
C ALA A 133 2.71 -11.77 -4.88
N ASN A 134 3.87 -12.36 -4.61
CA ASN A 134 4.01 -13.54 -3.76
C ASN A 134 3.52 -13.27 -2.33
N THR A 135 3.81 -12.09 -1.78
CA THR A 135 3.32 -11.71 -0.45
C THR A 135 1.79 -11.57 -0.44
N TYR A 136 1.19 -10.99 -1.50
CA TYR A 136 -0.26 -10.95 -1.65
C TYR A 136 -0.87 -12.35 -1.78
N ALA A 137 -0.28 -13.22 -2.60
CA ALA A 137 -0.75 -14.59 -2.79
C ALA A 137 -0.75 -15.37 -1.47
N TRP A 138 0.35 -15.28 -0.71
CA TRP A 138 0.44 -15.90 0.61
C TRP A 138 -0.59 -15.33 1.60
N LEU A 139 -0.74 -14.01 1.69
CA LEU A 139 -1.75 -13.38 2.55
C LEU A 139 -3.18 -13.74 2.17
N ALA A 140 -3.44 -14.05 0.90
CA ALA A 140 -4.75 -14.48 0.43
C ALA A 140 -5.06 -15.94 0.75
N SER A 141 -4.03 -16.76 0.99
CA SER A 141 -4.17 -18.20 1.24
C SER A 141 -4.56 -18.52 2.69
N ASP A 142 -4.93 -19.78 2.92
CA ASP A 142 -5.25 -20.29 4.26
C ASP A 142 -4.02 -20.41 5.17
N GLU A 143 -2.81 -20.43 4.61
CA GLU A 143 -1.56 -20.38 5.38
C GLU A 143 -1.44 -19.10 6.21
N ALA A 144 -2.09 -18.02 5.79
CA ALA A 144 -2.14 -16.75 6.49
C ALA A 144 -3.45 -16.56 7.32
N SER A 145 -4.16 -17.66 7.64
CA SER A 145 -5.48 -17.62 8.30
C SER A 145 -5.51 -16.88 9.64
N TYR A 146 -4.39 -16.79 10.34
CA TYR A 146 -4.31 -16.07 11.63
C TYR A 146 -3.67 -14.68 11.50
N ILE A 147 -3.44 -14.19 10.26
CA ILE A 147 -2.89 -12.86 10.00
C ILE A 147 -4.03 -11.89 9.68
N ASN A 148 -4.32 -10.98 10.61
CA ASN A 148 -5.39 -10.00 10.49
C ASN A 148 -4.99 -8.67 11.15
N GLY A 149 -5.16 -7.56 10.43
CA GLY A 149 -4.72 -6.23 10.86
C GLY A 149 -3.21 -5.99 10.73
N ALA A 150 -2.50 -6.86 10.04
CA ALA A 150 -1.07 -6.72 9.83
C ALA A 150 -0.73 -5.64 8.78
N VAL A 151 0.42 -5.00 9.00
CA VAL A 151 1.05 -4.08 8.06
C VAL A 151 2.43 -4.64 7.78
N ILE A 152 2.62 -5.18 6.59
CA ILE A 152 3.83 -5.93 6.24
C ILE A 152 4.68 -5.11 5.28
N GLU A 153 5.87 -4.74 5.72
CA GLU A 153 6.87 -4.09 4.88
C GLU A 153 7.55 -5.12 3.98
N VAL A 154 7.52 -4.87 2.69
CA VAL A 154 8.23 -5.64 1.67
C VAL A 154 9.18 -4.67 0.96
N SER A 155 10.24 -4.30 1.66
CA SER A 155 11.09 -3.15 1.31
C SER A 155 12.57 -3.49 1.15
N GLY A 156 12.98 -4.74 1.43
CA GLY A 156 14.40 -5.09 1.52
C GLY A 156 15.13 -4.38 2.66
N GLY A 157 14.37 -3.88 3.66
CA GLY A 157 14.89 -3.12 4.80
C GLY A 157 15.01 -1.62 4.52
N ALA A 158 14.55 -1.14 3.35
CA ALA A 158 14.62 0.30 3.03
C ALA A 158 13.76 1.13 3.99
N THR A 159 14.36 2.20 4.50
CA THR A 159 13.70 3.33 5.16
C THR A 159 13.97 4.58 4.35
N ILE A 160 13.04 5.54 4.32
CA ILE A 160 13.12 6.78 3.52
C ILE A 160 13.29 8.00 4.39
#